data_9e1c0d1872287f4041f37a10ea26fcb0
#
_entry.id   9e1c0d1872287f4041f37a10ea26fcb0
#
_cell.length_a   1.000
_cell.length_b   1.000
_cell.length_c   1.000
_cell.angle_alpha   90.00
_cell.angle_beta   90.00
_cell.angle_gamma   90.00
#
_symmetry.space_group_name_H-M   'P 1'
#
loop_
_entity.id
_entity.type
_entity.pdbx_description
1 polymer ?
#
loop_
_entity_poly.entity_id
_entity_poly.type
_entity_poly.pdbx_seq_one_letter_code
_entity_poly.pdbx_strand_id
1 'polypeptide(L)'
;YYFTATPKYGTRSNFIGMNIPSIYGEVIENVTANELIDNGSIIPPTIVPFDVNGTRTRQNAHEFDVDATLDLLDEIDDSELTPKVVVSIGSSKVLQAMLGRTPLLQELKDRGYDVLHVTSKFGAYVNDKKVSRTQFMDTLNEWGTDDDKKFIVFHYSILSEGISVSGLTHSIMLRQLNLIEMAQTIGRV
;
A
#
# COMPACT_ATOMS: atom_id res chain seq x y z
N TYR A 1 2.57 -15.90 -24.15
CA TYR A 1 1.89 -14.61 -23.95
C TYR A 1 2.34 -13.99 -22.63
N TYR A 2 2.49 -12.66 -22.63
CA TYR A 2 2.84 -11.87 -21.44
C TYR A 2 1.65 -10.99 -21.10
N PHE A 3 1.23 -10.98 -19.82
CA PHE A 3 0.16 -10.14 -19.30
C PHE A 3 0.73 -9.25 -18.19
N THR A 4 0.46 -7.96 -18.24
CA THR A 4 0.87 -7.00 -17.20
C THR A 4 -0.03 -5.77 -17.22
N ALA A 5 -0.37 -5.26 -16.04
CA ALA A 5 -1.03 -3.97 -15.88
C ALA A 5 -0.04 -2.78 -15.94
N THR A 6 1.27 -3.05 -15.79
CA THR A 6 2.30 -2.01 -15.70
C THR A 6 3.51 -2.38 -16.56
N PRO A 7 3.41 -2.25 -17.91
CA PRO A 7 4.51 -2.59 -18.80
C PRO A 7 5.72 -1.69 -18.52
N LYS A 8 6.90 -2.29 -18.36
CA LYS A 8 8.17 -1.55 -18.23
C LYS A 8 8.79 -1.37 -19.60
N TYR A 9 8.95 -0.13 -20.04
CA TYR A 9 9.59 0.22 -21.30
C TYR A 9 11.07 0.59 -21.09
N GLY A 10 11.93 0.05 -21.96
CA GLY A 10 13.35 0.41 -21.96
C GLY A 10 13.56 1.79 -22.57
N THR A 11 14.20 2.68 -21.81
CA THR A 11 14.54 4.04 -22.27
C THR A 11 16.05 4.20 -22.54
N ARG A 12 16.86 3.20 -22.23
CA ARG A 12 18.32 3.19 -22.42
C ARG A 12 18.74 1.98 -23.24
N SER A 13 19.81 2.11 -24.02
CA SER A 13 20.35 1.06 -24.89
C SER A 13 20.67 -0.27 -24.18
N ASN A 14 20.93 -0.22 -22.86
CA ASN A 14 21.31 -1.40 -22.06
C ASN A 14 20.16 -1.96 -21.24
N PHE A 15 18.96 -1.42 -21.37
CA PHE A 15 17.79 -1.88 -20.62
C PHE A 15 16.77 -2.54 -21.58
N ILE A 16 16.56 -3.82 -21.41
CA ILE A 16 15.58 -4.57 -22.18
C ILE A 16 14.19 -4.31 -21.57
N GLY A 17 13.35 -3.61 -22.30
CA GLY A 17 11.97 -3.31 -21.91
C GLY A 17 10.95 -4.05 -22.78
N MET A 18 9.70 -4.07 -22.34
CA MET A 18 8.59 -4.73 -23.04
C MET A 18 8.24 -4.08 -24.39
N ASN A 19 8.83 -2.94 -24.70
CA ASN A 19 8.74 -2.25 -26.00
C ASN A 19 9.68 -2.80 -27.07
N ILE A 20 10.27 -3.97 -26.88
CA ILE A 20 11.15 -4.62 -27.87
C ILE A 20 10.39 -5.80 -28.51
N PRO A 21 9.81 -5.64 -29.72
CA PRO A 21 8.96 -6.67 -30.35
C PRO A 21 9.70 -7.97 -30.66
N SER A 22 11.02 -7.91 -30.92
CA SER A 22 11.82 -9.12 -31.16
C SER A 22 11.97 -10.02 -29.95
N ILE A 23 11.70 -9.51 -28.73
CA ILE A 23 11.77 -10.27 -27.47
C ILE A 23 10.37 -10.59 -26.96
N TYR A 24 9.48 -9.60 -26.92
CA TYR A 24 8.16 -9.72 -26.30
C TYR A 24 7.01 -9.91 -27.29
N GLY A 25 7.27 -9.72 -28.59
CA GLY A 25 6.25 -9.73 -29.63
C GLY A 25 5.50 -8.38 -29.72
N GLU A 26 4.51 -8.36 -30.57
CA GLU A 26 3.63 -7.19 -30.71
C GLU A 26 2.58 -7.17 -29.58
N VAL A 27 2.10 -5.96 -29.25
CA VAL A 27 0.98 -5.79 -28.31
C VAL A 27 -0.28 -6.33 -28.99
N ILE A 28 -0.88 -7.37 -28.41
CA ILE A 28 -2.09 -8.00 -28.93
C ILE A 28 -3.31 -7.24 -28.50
N GLU A 29 -3.34 -6.83 -27.23
CA GLU A 29 -4.48 -6.12 -26.64
C GLU A 29 -3.97 -5.12 -25.59
N ASN A 30 -4.61 -3.97 -25.48
CA ASN A 30 -4.35 -2.94 -24.50
C ASN A 30 -5.68 -2.40 -23.95
N VAL A 31 -6.10 -2.92 -22.81
CA VAL A 31 -7.30 -2.45 -22.13
C VAL A 31 -6.92 -1.30 -21.20
N THR A 32 -7.54 -0.15 -21.39
CA THR A 32 -7.25 1.04 -20.59
C THR A 32 -8.02 1.04 -19.26
N ALA A 33 -7.53 1.80 -18.26
CA ALA A 33 -8.25 1.98 -17.00
C ALA A 33 -9.65 2.59 -17.23
N ASN A 34 -9.79 3.53 -18.19
CA ASN A 34 -11.08 4.13 -18.51
C ASN A 34 -12.08 3.09 -19.03
N GLU A 35 -11.66 2.19 -19.92
CA GLU A 35 -12.53 1.10 -20.39
C GLU A 35 -12.97 0.17 -19.25
N LEU A 36 -12.09 -0.09 -18.28
CA LEU A 36 -12.42 -0.91 -17.10
C LEU A 36 -13.38 -0.19 -16.15
N ILE A 37 -13.25 1.14 -16.01
CA ILE A 37 -14.18 1.98 -15.24
C ILE A 37 -15.54 2.03 -15.94
N ASP A 38 -15.57 2.30 -17.25
CA ASP A 38 -16.78 2.46 -18.03
C ASP A 38 -17.62 1.18 -18.08
N ASN A 39 -16.99 0.02 -18.07
CA ASN A 39 -17.68 -1.28 -18.02
C ASN A 39 -17.93 -1.80 -16.59
N GLY A 40 -17.57 -1.03 -15.56
CA GLY A 40 -17.79 -1.39 -14.16
C GLY A 40 -16.86 -2.47 -13.58
N SER A 41 -15.76 -2.81 -14.29
CA SER A 41 -14.80 -3.81 -13.80
C SER A 41 -13.92 -3.29 -12.66
N ILE A 42 -13.70 -1.97 -12.59
CA ILE A 42 -13.00 -1.30 -11.51
C ILE A 42 -13.73 -0.03 -11.10
N ILE A 43 -13.60 0.34 -9.84
CA ILE A 43 -14.11 1.61 -9.30
C ILE A 43 -13.00 2.67 -9.46
N PRO A 44 -13.30 3.89 -9.94
CA PRO A 44 -12.30 4.94 -10.02
C PRO A 44 -11.82 5.33 -8.62
N PRO A 45 -10.50 5.37 -8.36
CA PRO A 45 -9.98 5.79 -7.07
C PRO A 45 -10.18 7.30 -6.86
N THR A 46 -10.51 7.69 -5.64
CA THR A 46 -10.49 9.09 -5.23
C THR A 46 -9.11 9.41 -4.66
N ILE A 47 -8.41 10.38 -5.25
CA ILE A 47 -7.09 10.82 -4.79
C ILE A 47 -7.25 12.13 -4.02
N VAL A 48 -6.92 12.10 -2.72
CA VAL A 48 -6.97 13.26 -1.85
C VAL A 48 -5.55 13.68 -1.50
N PRO A 49 -5.06 14.84 -2.00
CA PRO A 49 -3.82 15.42 -1.52
C PRO A 49 -3.98 15.87 -0.07
N PHE A 50 -3.01 15.54 0.78
CA PHE A 50 -3.04 15.90 2.19
C PHE A 50 -1.78 16.67 2.56
N ASP A 51 -1.97 17.87 3.11
CA ASP A 51 -0.89 18.74 3.57
C ASP A 51 -0.60 18.47 5.04
N VAL A 52 0.60 17.96 5.33
CA VAL A 52 1.06 17.74 6.70
C VAL A 52 1.80 18.97 7.21
N ASN A 53 1.45 19.42 8.39
CA ASN A 53 2.12 20.55 9.04
C ASN A 53 3.59 20.23 9.37
N GLY A 54 4.49 21.13 8.99
CA GLY A 54 5.92 21.03 9.30
C GLY A 54 6.77 20.46 8.16
N THR A 55 8.02 20.18 8.47
CA THR A 55 8.99 19.66 7.50
C THR A 55 9.53 18.31 7.94
N ARG A 56 9.35 17.31 7.08
CA ARG A 56 9.89 15.97 7.28
C ARG A 56 11.40 15.96 7.05
N THR A 57 12.16 15.56 8.05
CA THR A 57 13.62 15.39 8.01
C THR A 57 14.01 13.94 8.30
N ARG A 58 15.30 13.61 8.19
CA ARG A 58 15.76 12.25 8.56
C ARG A 58 15.67 11.98 10.07
N GLN A 59 15.78 13.03 10.89
CA GLN A 59 15.73 12.90 12.35
C GLN A 59 14.30 12.68 12.86
N ASN A 60 13.32 13.41 12.34
CA ASN A 60 11.93 13.37 12.78
C ASN A 60 11.02 12.49 11.90
N ALA A 61 11.57 11.80 10.90
CA ALA A 61 10.76 11.08 9.91
C ALA A 61 9.71 10.13 10.51
N HIS A 62 10.03 9.48 11.62
CA HIS A 62 9.11 8.56 12.28
C HIS A 62 7.99 9.26 13.03
N GLU A 63 8.27 10.38 13.71
CA GLU A 63 7.26 11.21 14.38
C GLU A 63 6.35 11.87 13.34
N PHE A 64 6.95 12.50 12.33
CA PHE A 64 6.22 13.12 11.23
C PHE A 64 5.29 12.15 10.50
N ASP A 65 5.78 10.93 10.20
CA ASP A 65 4.99 9.92 9.52
C ASP A 65 3.88 9.35 10.44
N VAL A 66 4.07 9.36 11.76
CA VAL A 66 3.01 9.00 12.73
C VAL A 66 1.93 10.07 12.76
N ASP A 67 2.31 11.33 12.93
CA ASP A 67 1.36 12.46 12.97
C ASP A 67 0.52 12.48 11.68
N ALA A 68 1.18 12.40 10.52
CA ALA A 68 0.50 12.32 9.23
C ALA A 68 -0.46 11.11 9.12
N THR A 69 -0.08 9.97 9.68
CA THR A 69 -0.92 8.77 9.67
C THR A 69 -2.16 8.99 10.54
N LEU A 70 -1.99 9.53 11.75
CA LEU A 70 -3.09 9.74 12.69
C LEU A 70 -4.07 10.82 12.19
N ASP A 71 -3.56 11.93 11.63
CA ASP A 71 -4.38 12.99 11.03
C ASP A 71 -5.23 12.45 9.87
N LEU A 72 -4.63 11.61 8.99
CA LEU A 72 -5.37 10.97 7.90
C LEU A 72 -6.39 9.94 8.39
N LEU A 73 -6.10 9.25 9.49
CA LEU A 73 -7.04 8.30 10.08
C LEU A 73 -8.25 9.00 10.71
N ASP A 74 -8.13 10.24 11.16
CA ASP A 74 -9.27 11.03 11.64
C ASP A 74 -10.29 11.23 10.50
N GLU A 75 -9.83 11.55 9.27
CA GLU A 75 -10.71 11.66 8.10
C GLU A 75 -11.26 10.31 7.64
N ILE A 76 -10.44 9.25 7.69
CA ILE A 76 -10.84 7.90 7.29
C ILE A 76 -11.87 7.31 8.26
N ASP A 77 -11.72 7.53 9.56
CA ASP A 77 -12.63 7.04 10.60
C ASP A 77 -14.02 7.68 10.53
N ASP A 78 -14.12 8.88 9.96
CA ASP A 78 -15.39 9.57 9.72
C ASP A 78 -16.13 9.05 8.46
N SER A 79 -15.52 8.13 7.69
CA SER A 79 -16.14 7.55 6.51
C SER A 79 -17.20 6.51 6.86
N GLU A 80 -18.13 6.24 5.92
CA GLU A 80 -19.18 5.20 6.09
C GLU A 80 -18.63 3.78 5.98
N LEU A 81 -17.42 3.60 5.48
CA LEU A 81 -16.81 2.28 5.26
C LEU A 81 -16.04 1.83 6.49
N THR A 82 -16.10 0.54 6.81
CA THR A 82 -15.17 -0.06 7.79
C THR A 82 -13.73 0.05 7.27
N PRO A 83 -12.85 0.82 7.92
CA PRO A 83 -11.54 1.11 7.38
C PRO A 83 -10.62 -0.11 7.29
N LYS A 84 -10.11 -0.38 6.09
CA LYS A 84 -9.09 -1.38 5.78
C LYS A 84 -7.96 -0.68 5.04
N VAL A 85 -6.98 -0.23 5.80
CA VAL A 85 -6.00 0.76 5.37
C VAL A 85 -4.66 0.12 5.04
N VAL A 86 -4.09 0.41 3.86
CA VAL A 86 -2.71 0.07 3.53
C VAL A 86 -1.82 1.30 3.59
N VAL A 87 -0.68 1.20 4.29
CA VAL A 87 0.26 2.32 4.47
C VAL A 87 1.63 1.98 3.88
N SER A 88 2.02 2.75 2.86
CA SER A 88 3.33 2.64 2.20
C SER A 88 4.36 3.53 2.88
N ILE A 89 5.32 2.91 3.58
CA ILE A 89 6.35 3.60 4.40
C ILE A 89 7.64 3.82 3.60
N GLY A 90 8.33 4.90 3.90
CA GLY A 90 9.60 5.28 3.23
C GLY A 90 10.78 4.36 3.50
N SER A 91 10.83 3.65 4.62
CA SER A 91 11.86 2.64 4.90
C SER A 91 11.49 1.73 6.07
N SER A 92 12.08 0.53 6.10
CA SER A 92 11.91 -0.40 7.24
C SER A 92 12.43 0.16 8.57
N LYS A 93 13.42 1.07 8.55
CA LYS A 93 13.94 1.72 9.76
C LYS A 93 12.95 2.73 10.33
N VAL A 94 12.31 3.50 9.46
CA VAL A 94 11.26 4.46 9.86
C VAL A 94 10.08 3.69 10.44
N LEU A 95 9.61 2.62 9.79
CA LEU A 95 8.55 1.79 10.32
C LEU A 95 8.85 1.25 11.72
N GLN A 96 10.07 0.72 11.94
CA GLN A 96 10.46 0.24 13.27
C GLN A 96 10.49 1.35 14.31
N ALA A 97 10.86 2.57 13.94
CA ALA A 97 10.85 3.70 14.85
C ALA A 97 9.42 4.17 15.14
N MET A 98 8.54 4.20 14.15
CA MET A 98 7.10 4.49 14.32
C MET A 98 6.45 3.53 15.33
N LEU A 99 6.66 2.22 15.13
CA LEU A 99 6.02 1.19 15.96
C LEU A 99 6.67 1.03 17.34
N GLY A 100 7.97 1.28 17.47
CA GLY A 100 8.72 0.97 18.70
C GLY A 100 9.14 2.17 19.54
N ARG A 101 9.01 3.42 19.03
CA ARG A 101 9.45 4.65 19.72
C ARG A 101 8.36 5.70 19.90
N THR A 102 7.19 5.45 19.35
CA THR A 102 6.04 6.34 19.45
C THR A 102 4.83 5.59 20.00
N PRO A 103 3.78 6.26 20.45
CA PRO A 103 2.56 5.62 20.94
C PRO A 103 1.66 5.07 19.82
N LEU A 104 2.11 5.04 18.55
CA LEU A 104 1.27 4.69 17.41
C LEU A 104 0.47 3.40 17.59
N LEU A 105 1.10 2.32 18.08
CA LEU A 105 0.40 1.05 18.27
C LEU A 105 -0.74 1.16 19.29
N GLN A 106 -0.53 1.95 20.36
CA GLN A 106 -1.57 2.17 21.38
C GLN A 106 -2.70 3.03 20.80
N GLU A 107 -2.38 4.11 20.09
CA GLU A 107 -3.36 4.97 19.42
C GLU A 107 -4.22 4.19 18.42
N LEU A 108 -3.60 3.34 17.60
CA LEU A 108 -4.32 2.48 16.65
C LEU A 108 -5.25 1.51 17.36
N LYS A 109 -4.79 0.91 18.45
CA LYS A 109 -5.60 -0.01 19.26
C LYS A 109 -6.80 0.69 19.91
N ASP A 110 -6.59 1.90 20.44
CA ASP A 110 -7.63 2.71 21.08
C ASP A 110 -8.69 3.15 20.06
N ARG A 111 -8.31 3.30 18.78
CA ARG A 111 -9.20 3.54 17.63
C ARG A 111 -9.86 2.25 17.10
N GLY A 112 -9.57 1.08 17.68
CA GLY A 112 -10.14 -0.21 17.29
C GLY A 112 -9.50 -0.85 16.06
N TYR A 113 -8.30 -0.40 15.65
CA TYR A 113 -7.57 -1.04 14.56
C TYR A 113 -6.81 -2.28 15.03
N ASP A 114 -6.95 -3.38 14.28
CA ASP A 114 -5.96 -4.44 14.29
C ASP A 114 -4.80 -4.06 13.37
N VAL A 115 -3.56 -4.37 13.78
CA VAL A 115 -2.36 -3.88 13.11
C VAL A 115 -1.57 -5.02 12.49
N LEU A 116 -1.29 -4.90 11.19
CA LEU A 116 -0.37 -5.77 10.48
C LEU A 116 0.86 -4.97 10.03
N HIS A 117 2.03 -5.57 10.12
CA HIS A 117 3.20 -4.97 9.47
C HIS A 117 4.18 -6.00 8.96
N VAL A 118 4.81 -5.69 7.82
CA VAL A 118 5.74 -6.61 7.19
C VAL A 118 6.90 -5.87 6.54
N THR A 119 8.10 -6.39 6.82
CA THR A 119 9.34 -5.95 6.15
C THR A 119 10.23 -7.15 5.86
N SER A 120 11.09 -7.03 4.85
CA SER A 120 12.08 -8.07 4.54
C SER A 120 13.09 -8.27 5.67
N LYS A 121 13.41 -7.20 6.42
CA LYS A 121 14.43 -7.20 7.47
C LYS A 121 13.92 -7.72 8.81
N PHE A 122 12.69 -7.36 9.21
CA PHE A 122 12.17 -7.63 10.54
C PHE A 122 11.11 -8.74 10.57
N GLY A 123 10.64 -9.15 9.38
CA GLY A 123 9.63 -10.19 9.24
C GLY A 123 8.21 -9.63 9.23
N ALA A 124 7.25 -10.50 9.50
CA ALA A 124 5.83 -10.23 9.48
C ALA A 124 5.22 -10.33 10.89
N TYR A 125 4.28 -9.45 11.18
CA TYR A 125 3.61 -9.37 12.47
C TYR A 125 2.11 -9.14 12.26
N VAL A 126 1.32 -9.77 13.11
CA VAL A 126 -0.13 -9.56 13.24
C VAL A 126 -0.36 -9.13 14.69
N ASN A 127 -0.83 -7.91 14.88
CA ASN A 127 -0.78 -7.21 16.15
C ASN A 127 0.65 -7.28 16.70
N ASP A 128 0.86 -7.65 17.96
CA ASP A 128 2.20 -7.73 18.55
C ASP A 128 2.89 -9.09 18.36
N LYS A 129 2.31 -10.00 17.58
CA LYS A 129 2.81 -11.37 17.41
C LYS A 129 3.56 -11.54 16.11
N LYS A 130 4.79 -12.01 16.17
CA LYS A 130 5.55 -12.42 15.00
C LYS A 130 4.95 -13.68 14.41
N VAL A 131 4.71 -13.65 13.08
CA VAL A 131 4.11 -14.76 12.34
C VAL A 131 4.96 -15.13 11.13
N SER A 132 4.68 -16.27 10.51
CA SER A 132 5.24 -16.62 9.21
C SER A 132 4.64 -15.71 8.11
N ARG A 133 5.34 -15.61 6.97
CA ARG A 133 4.82 -14.82 5.83
C ARG A 133 3.50 -15.41 5.30
N THR A 134 3.37 -16.73 5.32
CA THR A 134 2.12 -17.41 4.92
C THR A 134 0.98 -17.03 5.85
N GLN A 135 1.16 -17.17 7.15
CA GLN A 135 0.14 -16.77 8.13
C GLN A 135 -0.24 -15.28 8.04
N PHE A 136 0.75 -14.40 7.78
CA PHE A 136 0.48 -12.98 7.55
C PHE A 136 -0.44 -12.78 6.35
N MET A 137 -0.16 -13.44 5.24
CA MET A 137 -0.96 -13.33 4.02
C MET A 137 -2.36 -13.93 4.17
N ASP A 138 -2.45 -15.07 4.85
CA ASP A 138 -3.73 -15.73 5.14
C ASP A 138 -4.61 -14.80 6.01
N THR A 139 -4.03 -14.22 7.08
CA THR A 139 -4.73 -13.26 7.95
C THR A 139 -5.15 -12.00 7.18
N LEU A 140 -4.26 -11.45 6.35
CA LEU A 140 -4.56 -10.25 5.57
C LEU A 140 -5.72 -10.47 4.59
N ASN A 141 -5.76 -11.64 3.94
CA ASN A 141 -6.85 -12.01 3.04
C ASN A 141 -8.17 -12.29 3.80
N GLU A 142 -8.10 -13.00 4.92
CA GLU A 142 -9.25 -13.25 5.78
C GLU A 142 -9.87 -11.93 6.26
N TRP A 143 -9.06 -11.03 6.82
CA TRP A 143 -9.53 -9.73 7.28
C TRP A 143 -10.01 -8.82 6.15
N GLY A 144 -9.40 -8.96 4.97
CA GLY A 144 -9.83 -8.21 3.79
C GLY A 144 -11.26 -8.55 3.36
N THR A 145 -11.67 -9.81 3.50
CA THR A 145 -13.02 -10.28 3.12
C THR A 145 -14.06 -10.17 4.24
N ASP A 146 -13.67 -9.84 5.46
CA ASP A 146 -14.55 -9.61 6.59
C ASP A 146 -15.00 -8.14 6.63
N ASP A 147 -16.25 -7.85 6.30
CA ASP A 147 -16.76 -6.49 6.18
C ASP A 147 -16.77 -5.71 7.51
N ASP A 148 -16.79 -6.39 8.64
CA ASP A 148 -16.77 -5.78 9.97
C ASP A 148 -15.35 -5.56 10.51
N LYS A 149 -14.33 -6.06 9.79
CA LYS A 149 -12.94 -6.03 10.25
C LYS A 149 -12.24 -4.72 9.95
N LYS A 150 -11.94 -3.95 10.98
CA LYS A 150 -11.16 -2.72 10.93
C LYS A 150 -9.67 -3.03 11.12
N PHE A 151 -8.82 -2.73 10.14
CA PHE A 151 -7.39 -2.98 10.24
C PHE A 151 -6.53 -1.99 9.44
N ILE A 152 -5.26 -1.93 9.83
CA ILE A 152 -4.23 -1.17 9.14
C ILE A 152 -3.00 -2.05 8.88
N VAL A 153 -2.47 -2.01 7.67
CA VAL A 153 -1.27 -2.76 7.28
C VAL A 153 -0.15 -1.83 6.83
N PHE A 154 0.99 -1.91 7.51
CA PHE A 154 2.19 -1.15 7.16
C PHE A 154 3.18 -1.99 6.38
N HIS A 155 3.67 -1.46 5.25
CA HIS A 155 4.70 -2.12 4.45
C HIS A 155 5.68 -1.12 3.85
N TYR A 156 6.87 -1.62 3.46
CA TYR A 156 7.83 -0.83 2.68
C TYR A 156 7.70 -1.13 1.18
N SER A 157 7.83 -2.38 0.76
CA SER A 157 7.77 -2.77 -0.65
C SER A 157 7.08 -4.11 -0.89
N ILE A 158 6.89 -4.92 0.15
CA ILE A 158 6.45 -6.31 0.02
C ILE A 158 5.05 -6.46 -0.59
N LEU A 159 4.18 -5.50 -0.31
CA LEU A 159 2.82 -5.48 -0.86
C LEU A 159 2.72 -4.72 -2.21
N SER A 160 3.84 -4.20 -2.72
CA SER A 160 3.83 -3.42 -3.97
C SER A 160 3.80 -4.29 -5.22
N GLU A 161 4.23 -5.56 -5.16
CA GLU A 161 4.34 -6.43 -6.33
C GLU A 161 3.62 -7.77 -6.12
N GLY A 162 2.70 -8.12 -7.03
CA GLY A 162 2.16 -9.48 -7.18
C GLY A 162 1.26 -10.00 -6.06
N ILE A 163 0.83 -9.19 -5.10
CA ILE A 163 -0.06 -9.59 -4.02
C ILE A 163 -1.41 -8.93 -4.24
N SER A 164 -2.45 -9.72 -4.44
CA SER A 164 -3.83 -9.25 -4.42
C SER A 164 -4.34 -9.33 -2.99
N VAL A 165 -4.83 -8.22 -2.47
CA VAL A 165 -5.54 -8.18 -1.18
C VAL A 165 -6.94 -7.67 -1.47
N SER A 166 -7.93 -8.49 -1.22
CA SER A 166 -9.32 -8.10 -1.41
C SER A 166 -9.79 -7.18 -0.28
N GLY A 167 -10.68 -6.25 -0.60
CA GLY A 167 -11.42 -5.46 0.39
C GLY A 167 -10.63 -4.34 1.07
N LEU A 168 -9.44 -3.95 0.59
CA LEU A 168 -8.81 -2.72 1.03
C LEU A 168 -9.67 -1.51 0.62
N THR A 169 -9.84 -0.55 1.53
CA THR A 169 -10.68 0.63 1.32
C THR A 169 -9.89 1.91 1.15
N HIS A 170 -8.72 2.01 1.78
CA HIS A 170 -7.89 3.21 1.77
C HIS A 170 -6.40 2.90 1.63
N SER A 171 -5.68 3.81 0.96
CA SER A 171 -4.23 3.73 0.82
C SER A 171 -3.57 5.04 1.25
N ILE A 172 -2.66 4.98 2.23
CA ILE A 172 -1.84 6.10 2.69
C ILE A 172 -0.43 5.96 2.12
N MET A 173 0.04 6.99 1.43
CA MET A 173 1.35 7.01 0.77
C MET A 173 2.29 7.98 1.49
N LEU A 174 3.09 7.48 2.45
CA LEU A 174 4.07 8.27 3.23
C LEU A 174 5.45 8.36 2.56
N ARG A 175 5.55 7.96 1.30
CA ARG A 175 6.78 8.06 0.49
C ARG A 175 6.45 8.48 -0.93
N GLN A 176 7.44 9.07 -1.60
CA GLN A 176 7.32 9.23 -3.04
C GLN A 176 7.30 7.87 -3.73
N LEU A 177 6.30 7.63 -4.52
CA LEU A 177 6.16 6.48 -5.40
C LEU A 177 6.41 6.94 -6.84
N ASN A 178 7.06 6.10 -7.65
CA ASN A 178 7.03 6.32 -9.08
C ASN A 178 5.63 5.98 -9.63
N LEU A 179 5.33 6.40 -10.86
CA LEU A 179 4.01 6.20 -11.46
C LEU A 179 3.54 4.74 -11.47
N ILE A 180 4.48 3.80 -11.67
CA ILE A 180 4.18 2.37 -11.68
C ILE A 180 3.80 1.88 -10.28
N GLU A 181 4.62 2.20 -9.28
CA GLU A 181 4.34 1.84 -7.88
C GLU A 181 3.04 2.47 -7.39
N MET A 182 2.78 3.72 -7.76
CA MET A 182 1.54 4.43 -7.43
C MET A 182 0.33 3.72 -8.05
N ALA A 183 0.37 3.42 -9.34
CA ALA A 183 -0.71 2.72 -10.03
C ALA A 183 -0.94 1.32 -9.43
N GLN A 184 0.14 0.59 -9.09
CA GLN A 184 0.04 -0.72 -8.43
C GLN A 184 -0.54 -0.63 -7.02
N THR A 185 -0.28 0.45 -6.29
CA THR A 185 -0.80 0.66 -4.93
C THR A 185 -2.28 1.04 -4.98
N ILE A 186 -2.65 1.98 -5.85
CA ILE A 186 -4.04 2.41 -6.07
C ILE A 186 -4.92 1.26 -6.56
N GLY A 187 -4.43 0.44 -7.48
CA GLY A 187 -5.18 -0.70 -8.01
C GLY A 187 -5.41 -1.86 -7.03
N ARG A 188 -5.15 -1.67 -5.74
CA ARG A 188 -5.38 -2.64 -4.66
C ARG A 188 -6.47 -2.21 -3.67
N VAL A 189 -6.94 -0.98 -3.80
CA VAL A 189 -7.95 -0.34 -2.94
C VAL A 189 -9.26 -0.22 -3.67
#